data_2f13976ea202c65e1b225efa8b6cfa49
#
_entry.id   2f13976ea202c65e1b225efa8b6cfa49
#
_cell.length_a   1.000
_cell.length_b   1.000
_cell.length_c   1.000
_cell.angle_alpha   90.00
_cell.angle_beta   90.00
_cell.angle_gamma   90.00
#
_symmetry.space_group_name_H-M   'P 1'
#
loop_
_entity.id
_entity.type
_entity.pdbx_description
1 polymer ?
#
loop_
_entity_poly.entity_id
_entity_poly.type
_entity_poly.pdbx_seq_one_letter_code
_entity_poly.pdbx_strand_id
1 'polypeptide(L)'
;VGDEKDPDEADTVGATTLRKEHIKITTNTIEFDFLGKDSVRWQETVVAEGHDKQFHENLKKIIEKKKPKDEIFEGITSRHVNQYYSGIVKGLTAKVFRTYLATTVVKNYLVKHDTIKTKTPNEKLYHAKLANLEAAKMCNHKRTIPKTYEQTLQKKRDSIKKIEKEQVWKKTQETLKKVESKEPKTDIQKKSKTKRIKTLNEQIKKQKSKHKERLQKLELQLDLSEKTKDYAIGTSLRNYIDPRVF
;
A
#
# COMPACT_ATOMS: atom_id res chain seq x y z
N VAL A 1 9.97 19.35 0.42
CA VAL A 1 10.35 20.73 0.08
C VAL A 1 9.06 21.52 0.11
N GLY A 2 9.05 22.71 0.72
CA GLY A 2 7.90 23.61 0.81
C GLY A 2 8.05 24.74 -0.22
N ASP A 3 6.92 25.29 -0.64
CA ASP A 3 6.84 26.49 -1.45
C ASP A 3 6.04 27.54 -0.68
N GLU A 4 6.18 28.82 -1.05
CA GLU A 4 5.35 29.92 -0.54
C GLU A 4 3.88 29.65 -0.85
N LYS A 5 3.00 30.09 0.03
CA LYS A 5 1.55 29.87 -0.04
C LYS A 5 0.79 31.18 -0.07
N ASP A 6 -0.41 31.12 -0.65
CA ASP A 6 -1.34 32.21 -0.56
C ASP A 6 -1.92 32.32 0.87
N PRO A 7 -2.27 33.56 1.32
CA PRO A 7 -2.77 33.79 2.69
C PRO A 7 -3.99 32.97 3.08
N ASP A 8 -4.80 32.55 2.11
CA ASP A 8 -6.03 31.79 2.32
C ASP A 8 -5.81 30.25 2.36
N GLU A 9 -4.59 29.80 2.11
CA GLU A 9 -4.26 28.39 2.19
C GLU A 9 -4.02 27.92 3.62
N ALA A 10 -4.32 26.64 3.91
CA ALA A 10 -4.06 26.06 5.21
C ALA A 10 -2.58 26.19 5.61
N ASP A 11 -2.30 26.44 6.88
CA ASP A 11 -0.95 26.64 7.42
C ASP A 11 -0.14 25.33 7.41
N THR A 12 0.17 24.86 6.21
CA THR A 12 0.97 23.66 5.99
C THR A 12 2.37 24.04 5.58
N VAL A 13 3.38 23.29 6.02
CA VAL A 13 4.79 23.57 5.74
C VAL A 13 5.50 22.37 5.09
N GLY A 14 6.59 22.66 4.40
CA GLY A 14 7.56 21.68 3.94
C GLY A 14 8.92 21.95 4.54
N ALA A 15 9.96 21.22 4.13
CA ALA A 15 11.29 21.33 4.72
C ALA A 15 11.88 22.73 4.66
N THR A 16 11.66 23.48 3.56
CA THR A 16 12.19 24.85 3.36
C THR A 16 11.38 25.93 4.09
N THR A 17 10.11 25.65 4.39
CA THR A 17 9.20 26.59 5.07
C THR A 17 8.89 26.19 6.52
N LEU A 18 9.71 25.29 7.10
CA LEU A 18 9.62 24.93 8.51
C LEU A 18 9.96 26.12 9.40
N ARG A 19 9.15 26.34 10.42
CA ARG A 19 9.38 27.35 11.46
C ARG A 19 9.93 26.71 12.73
N LYS A 20 10.54 27.53 13.60
CA LYS A 20 11.08 27.07 14.89
C LYS A 20 10.04 26.36 15.76
N GLU A 21 8.78 26.81 15.75
CA GLU A 21 7.68 26.22 16.53
C GLU A 21 7.36 24.76 16.14
N HIS A 22 7.77 24.32 14.96
CA HIS A 22 7.57 22.96 14.45
C HIS A 22 8.63 21.96 14.91
N ILE A 23 9.64 22.43 15.64
CA ILE A 23 10.79 21.62 16.03
C ILE A 23 11.07 21.80 17.50
N LYS A 24 11.24 20.70 18.21
CA LYS A 24 11.76 20.69 19.58
C LYS A 24 13.05 19.88 19.62
N ILE A 25 14.13 20.53 20.08
CA ILE A 25 15.44 19.90 20.22
C ILE A 25 15.70 19.59 21.70
N THR A 26 16.03 18.34 21.98
CA THR A 26 16.51 17.88 23.29
C THR A 26 18.02 17.64 23.25
N THR A 27 18.60 16.99 24.25
CA THR A 27 20.04 16.70 24.31
C THR A 27 20.50 15.82 23.14
N ASN A 28 19.67 14.86 22.71
CA ASN A 28 20.02 13.89 21.66
C ASN A 28 18.88 13.57 20.69
N THR A 29 17.79 14.33 20.70
CA THR A 29 16.68 14.13 19.75
C THR A 29 16.23 15.42 19.11
N ILE A 30 15.65 15.29 17.91
CA ILE A 30 14.92 16.34 17.22
C ILE A 30 13.50 15.80 17.03
N GLU A 31 12.52 16.47 17.64
CA GLU A 31 11.11 16.17 17.49
C GLU A 31 10.51 17.13 16.47
N PHE A 32 9.87 16.62 15.46
CA PHE A 32 9.15 17.38 14.44
C PHE A 32 7.64 17.22 14.65
N ASP A 33 6.88 18.31 14.61
CA ASP A 33 5.43 18.31 14.68
C ASP A 33 4.84 19.46 13.86
N PHE A 34 4.28 19.16 12.70
CA PHE A 34 3.74 20.17 11.80
C PHE A 34 2.67 19.61 10.87
N LEU A 35 1.88 20.49 10.26
CA LEU A 35 1.00 20.13 9.17
C LEU A 35 1.77 20.19 7.85
N GLY A 36 1.86 19.04 7.18
CA GLY A 36 2.46 18.93 5.85
C GLY A 36 1.40 19.07 4.74
N LYS A 37 1.78 18.76 3.52
CA LYS A 37 0.91 18.81 2.34
C LYS A 37 -0.41 18.08 2.60
N ASP A 38 -1.50 18.64 2.05
CA ASP A 38 -2.88 18.15 2.21
C ASP A 38 -3.38 18.20 3.67
N SER A 39 -2.82 19.11 4.50
CA SER A 39 -3.12 19.28 5.94
C SER A 39 -2.90 18.00 6.76
N VAL A 40 -2.04 17.13 6.31
CA VAL A 40 -1.69 15.89 7.03
C VAL A 40 -0.65 16.20 8.08
N ARG A 41 -0.96 15.93 9.36
CA ARG A 41 0.00 16.11 10.46
C ARG A 41 1.15 15.12 10.32
N TRP A 42 2.37 15.65 10.44
CA TRP A 42 3.61 14.89 10.41
C TRP A 42 4.31 15.03 11.75
N GLN A 43 4.49 13.91 12.42
CA GLN A 43 5.19 13.82 13.70
C GLN A 43 6.26 12.76 13.57
N GLU A 44 7.50 13.13 13.88
CA GLU A 44 8.65 12.22 13.81
C GLU A 44 9.70 12.64 14.82
N THR A 45 10.43 11.67 15.36
CA THR A 45 11.54 11.90 16.27
C THR A 45 12.81 11.30 15.69
N VAL A 46 13.80 12.13 15.46
CA VAL A 46 15.13 11.73 14.98
C VAL A 46 16.08 11.68 16.17
N VAL A 47 16.73 10.53 16.38
CA VAL A 47 17.77 10.37 17.39
C VAL A 47 19.12 10.82 16.80
N ALA A 48 19.83 11.65 17.56
CA ALA A 48 21.11 12.24 17.12
C ALA A 48 22.27 11.22 17.27
N GLU A 49 22.27 10.21 16.38
CA GLU A 49 23.31 9.19 16.30
C GLU A 49 23.97 9.17 14.92
N GLY A 50 25.23 8.76 14.83
CA GLY A 50 25.95 8.67 13.57
C GLY A 50 25.95 10.01 12.80
N HIS A 51 25.45 10.00 11.57
CA HIS A 51 25.37 11.20 10.71
C HIS A 51 24.35 12.22 11.24
N ASP A 52 23.31 11.79 11.95
CA ASP A 52 22.27 12.69 12.47
C ASP A 52 22.75 13.56 13.62
N LYS A 53 23.87 13.20 14.26
CA LYS A 53 24.49 14.03 15.30
C LYS A 53 24.91 15.40 14.75
N GLN A 54 25.59 15.43 13.61
CA GLN A 54 25.99 16.69 12.97
C GLN A 54 24.78 17.54 12.53
N PHE A 55 23.74 16.88 12.04
CA PHE A 55 22.49 17.55 11.69
C PHE A 55 21.83 18.19 12.93
N HIS A 56 21.75 17.45 14.05
CA HIS A 56 21.23 17.94 15.31
C HIS A 56 21.99 19.19 15.79
N GLU A 57 23.32 19.15 15.82
CA GLU A 57 24.17 20.28 16.26
C GLU A 57 23.99 21.50 15.35
N ASN A 58 23.95 21.30 14.03
CA ASN A 58 23.74 22.38 13.08
C ASN A 58 22.37 23.03 13.26
N LEU A 59 21.32 22.21 13.36
CA LEU A 59 19.96 22.69 13.53
C LEU A 59 19.80 23.46 14.84
N LYS A 60 20.39 22.98 15.93
CA LYS A 60 20.41 23.67 17.23
C LYS A 60 21.01 25.08 17.12
N LYS A 61 22.15 25.23 16.43
CA LYS A 61 22.79 26.54 16.20
C LYS A 61 21.88 27.45 15.37
N ILE A 62 21.25 26.93 14.32
CA ILE A 62 20.40 27.73 13.42
C ILE A 62 19.18 28.28 14.16
N ILE A 63 18.53 27.48 15.03
CA ILE A 63 17.30 27.90 15.70
C ILE A 63 17.53 28.70 16.99
N GLU A 64 18.74 28.76 17.51
CA GLU A 64 19.07 29.37 18.82
C GLU A 64 18.52 30.78 18.95
N LYS A 65 18.73 31.61 17.93
CA LYS A 65 18.35 33.05 17.91
C LYS A 65 16.98 33.31 17.26
N LYS A 66 16.27 32.29 16.80
CA LYS A 66 15.00 32.43 16.09
C LYS A 66 13.80 32.47 17.03
N LYS A 67 12.80 33.26 16.69
CA LYS A 67 11.48 33.28 17.35
C LYS A 67 10.62 32.10 16.89
N PRO A 68 9.57 31.72 17.61
CA PRO A 68 8.73 30.57 17.24
C PRO A 68 8.22 30.57 15.78
N LYS A 69 7.81 31.72 15.28
CA LYS A 69 7.27 31.87 13.91
C LYS A 69 8.31 32.12 12.82
N ASP A 70 9.58 32.28 13.18
CA ASP A 70 10.64 32.50 12.20
C ASP A 70 10.91 31.20 11.43
N GLU A 71 11.08 31.30 10.12
CA GLU A 71 11.52 30.20 9.27
C GLU A 71 12.93 29.77 9.66
N ILE A 72 13.15 28.46 9.72
CA ILE A 72 14.45 27.88 10.05
C ILE A 72 15.46 28.20 8.95
N PHE A 73 15.05 28.02 7.70
CA PHE A 73 15.88 28.19 6.50
C PHE A 73 15.46 29.43 5.71
N GLU A 74 15.54 30.58 6.35
CA GLU A 74 15.19 31.88 5.76
C GLU A 74 15.86 32.11 4.42
N GLY A 75 15.08 32.51 3.40
CA GLY A 75 15.55 32.75 2.05
C GLY A 75 15.90 31.50 1.23
N ILE A 76 15.75 30.30 1.79
CA ILE A 76 15.96 29.05 1.07
C ILE A 76 14.63 28.49 0.55
N THR A 77 14.49 28.45 -0.76
CA THR A 77 13.29 27.92 -1.44
C THR A 77 13.51 26.52 -2.01
N SER A 78 12.45 25.88 -2.44
CA SER A 78 12.50 24.59 -3.16
C SER A 78 13.40 24.65 -4.41
N ARG A 79 13.44 25.80 -5.07
CA ARG A 79 14.30 26.06 -6.23
C ARG A 79 15.78 26.01 -5.86
N HIS A 80 16.20 26.66 -4.77
CA HIS A 80 17.59 26.62 -4.29
C HIS A 80 18.03 25.19 -3.97
N VAL A 81 17.19 24.41 -3.30
CA VAL A 81 17.47 23.00 -3.00
C VAL A 81 17.65 22.18 -4.27
N ASN A 82 16.77 22.35 -5.26
CA ASN A 82 16.87 21.62 -6.53
C ASN A 82 18.07 22.07 -7.37
N GLN A 83 18.43 23.36 -7.35
CA GLN A 83 19.64 23.86 -8.00
C GLN A 83 20.91 23.26 -7.37
N TYR A 84 20.97 23.19 -6.04
CA TYR A 84 22.07 22.55 -5.33
C TYR A 84 22.25 21.09 -5.76
N TYR A 85 21.18 20.30 -5.75
CA TYR A 85 21.24 18.89 -6.18
C TYR A 85 21.63 18.74 -7.66
N SER A 86 21.07 19.57 -8.54
CA SER A 86 21.44 19.56 -9.96
C SER A 86 22.87 19.96 -10.23
N GLY A 87 23.49 20.74 -9.34
CA GLY A 87 24.91 21.06 -9.38
C GLY A 87 25.80 19.84 -9.06
N ILE A 88 25.34 18.95 -8.22
CA ILE A 88 26.06 17.70 -7.89
C ILE A 88 25.87 16.65 -8.98
N VAL A 89 24.62 16.42 -9.40
CA VAL A 89 24.26 15.47 -10.46
C VAL A 89 23.20 16.11 -11.35
N LYS A 90 23.48 16.25 -12.63
CA LYS A 90 22.57 16.87 -13.61
C LYS A 90 21.19 16.22 -13.58
N GLY A 91 20.17 17.03 -13.34
CA GLY A 91 18.75 16.58 -13.26
C GLY A 91 18.34 15.99 -11.93
N LEU A 92 19.22 15.90 -10.93
CA LEU A 92 18.85 15.46 -9.59
C LEU A 92 17.98 16.52 -8.89
N THR A 93 16.89 16.10 -8.29
CA THR A 93 15.97 16.93 -7.53
C THR A 93 15.57 16.26 -6.21
N ALA A 94 15.03 17.02 -5.27
CA ALA A 94 14.51 16.48 -4.01
C ALA A 94 13.45 15.36 -4.21
N LYS A 95 12.68 15.42 -5.30
CA LYS A 95 11.70 14.37 -5.66
C LYS A 95 12.36 13.02 -5.93
N VAL A 96 13.56 13.01 -6.51
CA VAL A 96 14.28 11.75 -6.84
C VAL A 96 14.58 10.94 -5.60
N PHE A 97 14.95 11.58 -4.49
CA PHE A 97 15.18 10.88 -3.21
C PHE A 97 13.91 10.19 -2.71
N ARG A 98 12.76 10.85 -2.77
CA ARG A 98 11.48 10.25 -2.39
C ARG A 98 11.13 9.07 -3.29
N THR A 99 11.36 9.20 -4.59
CA THR A 99 11.13 8.10 -5.57
C THR A 99 12.05 6.92 -5.28
N TYR A 100 13.32 7.17 -5.01
CA TYR A 100 14.27 6.12 -4.65
C TYR A 100 13.86 5.38 -3.37
N LEU A 101 13.56 6.11 -2.31
CA LEU A 101 13.14 5.52 -1.04
C LEU A 101 11.85 4.72 -1.17
N ALA A 102 10.82 5.27 -1.82
CA ALA A 102 9.55 4.58 -2.05
C ALA A 102 9.74 3.29 -2.86
N THR A 103 10.53 3.34 -3.93
CA THR A 103 10.85 2.18 -4.76
C THR A 103 11.63 1.12 -3.99
N THR A 104 12.59 1.55 -3.16
CA THR A 104 13.39 0.65 -2.32
C THR A 104 12.52 -0.08 -1.28
N VAL A 105 11.60 0.63 -0.62
CA VAL A 105 10.66 0.03 0.33
C VAL A 105 9.79 -1.03 -0.35
N VAL A 106 9.24 -0.73 -1.54
CA VAL A 106 8.47 -1.69 -2.33
C VAL A 106 9.31 -2.91 -2.69
N LYS A 107 10.51 -2.70 -3.22
CA LYS A 107 11.45 -3.79 -3.59
C LYS A 107 11.73 -4.70 -2.39
N ASN A 108 12.09 -4.12 -1.25
CA ASN A 108 12.41 -4.86 -0.04
C ASN A 108 11.21 -5.68 0.45
N TYR A 109 10.01 -5.11 0.41
CA TYR A 109 8.78 -5.83 0.75
C TYR A 109 8.56 -7.03 -0.17
N LEU A 110 8.68 -6.86 -1.48
CA LEU A 110 8.44 -7.92 -2.48
C LEU A 110 9.47 -9.05 -2.35
N VAL A 111 10.74 -8.71 -2.14
CA VAL A 111 11.81 -9.68 -1.91
C VAL A 111 11.59 -10.48 -0.62
N LYS A 112 11.25 -9.78 0.49
CA LYS A 112 10.99 -10.42 1.79
C LYS A 112 9.85 -11.44 1.73
N HIS A 113 8.84 -11.21 0.89
CA HIS A 113 7.64 -12.04 0.81
C HIS A 113 7.68 -13.06 -0.34
N ASP A 114 8.79 -13.17 -1.05
CA ASP A 114 9.01 -14.09 -2.19
C ASP A 114 7.79 -14.22 -3.12
N THR A 115 7.35 -13.05 -3.65
CA THR A 115 6.07 -12.94 -4.34
C THR A 115 6.08 -13.55 -5.75
N ILE A 116 7.27 -13.89 -6.28
CA ILE A 116 7.45 -14.17 -7.71
C ILE A 116 7.19 -15.64 -8.05
N LYS A 117 7.63 -16.59 -7.21
CA LYS A 117 7.73 -18.00 -7.62
C LYS A 117 6.58 -18.91 -7.23
N THR A 118 5.86 -18.65 -6.16
CA THR A 118 4.95 -19.64 -5.55
C THR A 118 3.50 -19.20 -5.35
N LYS A 119 3.16 -17.93 -5.62
CA LYS A 119 1.84 -17.38 -5.28
C LYS A 119 0.90 -17.29 -6.46
N THR A 120 -0.41 -17.45 -6.17
CA THR A 120 -1.49 -17.24 -7.14
C THR A 120 -1.52 -15.79 -7.64
N PRO A 121 -2.11 -15.49 -8.81
CA PRO A 121 -2.26 -14.12 -9.29
C PRO A 121 -2.94 -13.18 -8.27
N ASN A 122 -3.93 -13.69 -7.51
CA ASN A 122 -4.62 -12.92 -6.48
C ASN A 122 -3.68 -12.56 -5.31
N GLU A 123 -2.85 -13.49 -4.87
CA GLU A 123 -1.86 -13.25 -3.82
C GLU A 123 -0.75 -12.29 -4.28
N LYS A 124 -0.29 -12.41 -5.52
CA LYS A 124 0.69 -11.47 -6.11
C LYS A 124 0.14 -10.05 -6.11
N LEU A 125 -1.09 -9.87 -6.58
CA LEU A 125 -1.76 -8.56 -6.58
C LEU A 125 -1.95 -8.01 -5.16
N TYR A 126 -2.31 -8.86 -4.20
CA TYR A 126 -2.45 -8.49 -2.80
C TYR A 126 -1.11 -8.00 -2.23
N HIS A 127 -0.03 -8.74 -2.42
CA HIS A 127 1.30 -8.32 -1.94
C HIS A 127 1.82 -7.07 -2.65
N ALA A 128 1.57 -6.89 -3.95
CA ALA A 128 1.90 -5.66 -4.66
C ALA A 128 1.19 -4.43 -4.04
N LYS A 129 -0.09 -4.58 -3.66
CA LYS A 129 -0.83 -3.51 -2.96
C LYS A 129 -0.33 -3.27 -1.54
N LEU A 130 0.08 -4.30 -0.81
CA LEU A 130 0.71 -4.12 0.51
C LEU A 130 2.09 -3.46 0.40
N ALA A 131 2.88 -3.80 -0.62
CA ALA A 131 4.14 -3.10 -0.88
C ALA A 131 3.89 -1.59 -1.15
N ASN A 132 2.84 -1.26 -1.93
CA ASN A 132 2.42 0.13 -2.13
C ASN A 132 1.93 0.79 -0.84
N LEU A 133 1.33 0.04 0.08
CA LEU A 133 0.95 0.57 1.40
C LEU A 133 2.19 0.97 2.21
N GLU A 134 3.25 0.18 2.20
CA GLU A 134 4.50 0.54 2.89
C GLU A 134 5.11 1.82 2.29
N ALA A 135 5.10 1.97 0.97
CA ALA A 135 5.51 3.22 0.33
C ALA A 135 4.57 4.40 0.68
N ALA A 136 3.26 4.16 0.80
CA ALA A 136 2.31 5.21 1.20
C ALA A 136 2.51 5.65 2.66
N LYS A 137 2.84 4.72 3.55
CA LYS A 137 3.22 5.02 4.94
C LYS A 137 4.50 5.86 4.99
N MET A 138 5.55 5.44 4.30
CA MET A 138 6.82 6.16 4.21
C MET A 138 6.65 7.57 3.65
N CYS A 139 5.79 7.74 2.63
CA CYS A 139 5.48 9.04 2.04
C CYS A 139 4.44 9.87 2.83
N ASN A 140 3.88 9.32 3.91
CA ASN A 140 2.78 9.90 4.70
C ASN A 140 1.53 10.26 3.88
N HIS A 141 1.17 9.43 2.88
CA HIS A 141 -0.02 9.62 2.05
C HIS A 141 -1.28 9.15 2.78
N LYS A 142 -1.60 9.81 3.89
CA LYS A 142 -2.83 9.57 4.65
C LYS A 142 -4.05 10.05 3.88
N ARG A 143 -5.21 9.50 4.20
CA ARG A 143 -6.51 9.94 3.69
C ARG A 143 -7.57 9.91 4.79
N THR A 144 -8.59 10.72 4.65
CA THR A 144 -9.78 10.64 5.51
C THR A 144 -10.53 9.34 5.21
N ILE A 145 -10.95 8.64 6.26
CA ILE A 145 -11.76 7.43 6.13
C ILE A 145 -13.16 7.84 5.64
N PRO A 146 -13.66 7.27 4.53
CA PRO A 146 -15.01 7.58 4.05
C PRO A 146 -16.09 7.20 5.08
N LYS A 147 -17.13 8.01 5.22
CA LYS A 147 -18.25 7.72 6.14
C LYS A 147 -18.92 6.36 5.86
N THR A 148 -18.88 5.89 4.62
CA THR A 148 -19.45 4.59 4.19
C THR A 148 -18.50 3.41 4.34
N TYR A 149 -17.32 3.63 4.96
CA TYR A 149 -16.28 2.60 5.05
C TYR A 149 -16.77 1.33 5.76
N GLU A 150 -17.34 1.46 6.95
CA GLU A 150 -17.84 0.31 7.74
C GLU A 150 -18.96 -0.44 7.00
N GLN A 151 -19.85 0.27 6.33
CA GLN A 151 -20.89 -0.37 5.51
C GLN A 151 -20.29 -1.17 4.36
N THR A 152 -19.23 -0.64 3.75
CA THR A 152 -18.51 -1.32 2.66
C THR A 152 -17.80 -2.58 3.16
N LEU A 153 -17.18 -2.52 4.33
CA LEU A 153 -16.57 -3.70 4.97
C LEU A 153 -17.63 -4.75 5.31
N GLN A 154 -18.74 -4.34 5.91
CA GLN A 154 -19.82 -5.27 6.25
C GLN A 154 -20.37 -5.99 5.03
N LYS A 155 -20.61 -5.27 3.92
CA LYS A 155 -21.04 -5.91 2.64
C LYS A 155 -20.03 -6.94 2.15
N LYS A 156 -18.72 -6.69 2.30
CA LYS A 156 -17.69 -7.68 1.93
C LYS A 156 -17.73 -8.91 2.83
N ARG A 157 -17.85 -8.74 4.16
CA ARG A 157 -17.99 -9.84 5.12
C ARG A 157 -19.23 -10.68 4.82
N ASP A 158 -20.35 -10.05 4.52
CA ASP A 158 -21.60 -10.77 4.18
C ASP A 158 -21.47 -11.52 2.85
N SER A 159 -20.76 -10.96 1.87
CA SER A 159 -20.47 -11.62 0.61
C SER A 159 -19.58 -12.86 0.80
N ILE A 160 -18.60 -12.82 1.70
CA ILE A 160 -17.76 -13.96 2.07
C ILE A 160 -18.63 -15.04 2.70
N LYS A 161 -19.42 -14.71 3.75
CA LYS A 161 -20.34 -15.65 4.41
C LYS A 161 -21.33 -16.30 3.46
N LYS A 162 -21.83 -15.55 2.47
CA LYS A 162 -22.72 -16.08 1.44
C LYS A 162 -22.01 -17.11 0.57
N ILE A 163 -20.80 -16.79 0.10
CA ILE A 163 -20.03 -17.69 -0.77
C ILE A 163 -19.58 -18.93 0.00
N GLU A 164 -19.16 -18.84 1.26
CA GLU A 164 -18.81 -19.99 2.09
C GLU A 164 -19.92 -21.03 2.14
N LYS A 165 -21.20 -20.59 2.17
CA LYS A 165 -22.38 -21.46 2.19
C LYS A 165 -22.77 -21.99 0.81
N GLU A 166 -22.29 -21.39 -0.29
CA GLU A 166 -22.62 -21.79 -1.65
C GLU A 166 -21.96 -23.13 -2.02
N GLN A 167 -22.77 -24.11 -2.42
CA GLN A 167 -22.31 -25.38 -2.95
C GLN A 167 -22.55 -25.44 -4.46
N VAL A 168 -21.82 -24.63 -5.22
CA VAL A 168 -21.99 -24.50 -6.69
C VAL A 168 -21.85 -25.83 -7.46
N TRP A 169 -21.23 -26.84 -6.86
CA TRP A 169 -21.05 -28.18 -7.42
C TRP A 169 -22.19 -29.14 -7.07
N LYS A 170 -23.12 -28.80 -6.19
CA LYS A 170 -24.19 -29.68 -5.68
C LYS A 170 -25.02 -30.31 -6.81
N LYS A 171 -25.51 -29.51 -7.75
CA LYS A 171 -26.27 -29.99 -8.92
C LYS A 171 -25.48 -30.98 -9.76
N THR A 172 -24.16 -30.72 -9.96
CA THR A 172 -23.29 -31.61 -10.73
C THR A 172 -23.06 -32.93 -9.97
N GLN A 173 -22.93 -32.88 -8.64
CA GLN A 173 -22.83 -34.07 -7.79
C GLN A 173 -24.13 -34.93 -7.82
N GLU A 174 -25.28 -34.29 -7.78
CA GLU A 174 -26.58 -35.00 -7.92
C GLU A 174 -26.70 -35.69 -9.29
N THR A 175 -26.25 -35.00 -10.37
CA THR A 175 -26.19 -35.58 -11.69
C THR A 175 -25.22 -36.77 -11.74
N LEU A 176 -24.04 -36.63 -11.10
CA LEU A 176 -23.07 -37.72 -11.01
C LEU A 176 -23.68 -38.95 -10.32
N LYS A 177 -24.31 -38.77 -9.17
CA LYS A 177 -25.00 -39.86 -8.45
C LYS A 177 -26.05 -40.56 -9.31
N LYS A 178 -26.86 -39.80 -10.09
CA LYS A 178 -27.85 -40.36 -11.02
C LYS A 178 -27.22 -41.16 -12.17
N VAL A 179 -26.03 -40.77 -12.65
CA VAL A 179 -25.30 -41.51 -13.67
C VAL A 179 -24.66 -42.76 -13.11
N GLU A 180 -24.13 -42.70 -11.89
CA GLU A 180 -23.55 -43.86 -11.19
C GLU A 180 -24.56 -44.93 -10.87
N SER A 181 -25.80 -44.56 -10.46
CA SER A 181 -26.86 -45.49 -10.11
C SER A 181 -27.50 -46.25 -11.31
N LYS A 182 -27.28 -45.77 -12.55
CA LYS A 182 -27.80 -46.44 -13.75
C LYS A 182 -26.96 -47.65 -14.14
N GLU A 183 -27.58 -48.85 -14.25
CA GLU A 183 -26.87 -50.02 -14.74
C GLU A 183 -26.78 -50.05 -16.28
N PRO A 184 -25.59 -50.17 -16.84
CA PRO A 184 -25.42 -50.28 -18.30
C PRO A 184 -25.73 -51.70 -18.80
N LYS A 185 -26.54 -51.82 -19.83
CA LYS A 185 -26.93 -53.09 -20.43
C LYS A 185 -26.00 -53.61 -21.53
N THR A 186 -25.17 -52.72 -22.11
CA THR A 186 -24.24 -53.06 -23.20
C THR A 186 -22.83 -52.46 -22.94
N ASP A 187 -21.81 -53.00 -23.61
CA ASP A 187 -20.43 -52.52 -23.46
C ASP A 187 -20.24 -51.09 -24.00
N ILE A 188 -21.02 -50.69 -24.99
CA ILE A 188 -21.04 -49.33 -25.48
C ILE A 188 -21.58 -48.36 -24.39
N GLN A 189 -22.66 -48.80 -23.70
CA GLN A 189 -23.22 -48.02 -22.58
C GLN A 189 -22.24 -47.94 -21.40
N LYS A 190 -21.47 -49.01 -21.11
CA LYS A 190 -20.42 -49.01 -20.07
C LYS A 190 -19.34 -47.96 -20.38
N LYS A 191 -18.79 -47.97 -21.61
CA LYS A 191 -17.77 -46.98 -22.05
C LYS A 191 -18.30 -45.53 -21.99
N SER A 192 -19.56 -45.32 -22.42
CA SER A 192 -20.20 -43.98 -22.36
C SER A 192 -20.40 -43.51 -20.92
N LYS A 193 -20.89 -44.41 -20.01
CA LYS A 193 -21.05 -44.14 -18.58
C LYS A 193 -19.71 -43.73 -17.94
N THR A 194 -18.65 -44.50 -18.16
CA THR A 194 -17.31 -44.23 -17.63
C THR A 194 -16.80 -42.86 -18.10
N LYS A 195 -16.92 -42.52 -19.38
CA LYS A 195 -16.54 -41.22 -19.93
C LYS A 195 -17.36 -40.11 -19.27
N ARG A 196 -18.68 -40.29 -19.08
CA ARG A 196 -19.55 -39.27 -18.46
C ARG A 196 -19.19 -39.05 -16.98
N ILE A 197 -18.93 -40.10 -16.21
CA ILE A 197 -18.49 -40.02 -14.82
C ILE A 197 -17.16 -39.22 -14.72
N LYS A 198 -16.18 -39.52 -15.59
CA LYS A 198 -14.92 -38.80 -15.64
C LYS A 198 -15.14 -37.31 -15.89
N THR A 199 -15.93 -36.93 -16.89
CA THR A 199 -16.25 -35.54 -17.21
C THR A 199 -16.93 -34.81 -16.05
N LEU A 200 -17.91 -35.46 -15.36
CA LEU A 200 -18.61 -34.85 -14.23
C LEU A 200 -17.67 -34.64 -13.04
N ASN A 201 -16.79 -35.61 -12.75
CA ASN A 201 -15.79 -35.46 -11.70
C ASN A 201 -14.81 -34.31 -11.99
N GLU A 202 -14.35 -34.16 -13.25
CA GLU A 202 -13.51 -33.04 -13.66
C GLU A 202 -14.26 -31.69 -13.53
N GLN A 203 -15.54 -31.63 -13.87
CA GLN A 203 -16.38 -30.45 -13.68
C GLN A 203 -16.53 -30.10 -12.21
N ILE A 204 -16.79 -31.07 -11.34
CA ILE A 204 -16.89 -30.85 -9.87
C ILE A 204 -15.54 -30.30 -9.33
N LYS A 205 -14.43 -30.92 -9.72
CA LYS A 205 -13.09 -30.48 -9.33
C LYS A 205 -12.83 -29.02 -9.74
N LYS A 206 -13.18 -28.68 -11.00
CA LYS A 206 -13.04 -27.31 -11.54
C LYS A 206 -13.96 -26.31 -10.81
N GLN A 207 -15.21 -26.70 -10.50
CA GLN A 207 -16.15 -25.84 -9.76
C GLN A 207 -15.63 -25.57 -8.34
N LYS A 208 -15.14 -26.59 -7.64
CA LYS A 208 -14.55 -26.46 -6.29
C LYS A 208 -13.30 -25.57 -6.30
N SER A 209 -12.41 -25.74 -7.30
CA SER A 209 -11.21 -24.88 -7.43
C SER A 209 -11.60 -23.42 -7.63
N LYS A 210 -12.51 -23.14 -8.59
CA LYS A 210 -12.98 -21.78 -8.84
C LYS A 210 -13.66 -21.15 -7.64
N HIS A 211 -14.44 -21.94 -6.89
CA HIS A 211 -15.08 -21.47 -5.68
C HIS A 211 -14.05 -21.08 -4.61
N LYS A 212 -13.04 -21.95 -4.38
CA LYS A 212 -11.93 -21.67 -3.46
C LYS A 212 -11.16 -20.40 -3.86
N GLU A 213 -10.85 -20.25 -5.15
CA GLU A 213 -10.16 -19.06 -5.68
C GLU A 213 -11.00 -17.78 -5.47
N ARG A 214 -12.32 -17.86 -5.67
CA ARG A 214 -13.23 -16.73 -5.45
C ARG A 214 -13.30 -16.33 -3.98
N LEU A 215 -13.37 -17.29 -3.08
CA LEU A 215 -13.37 -17.08 -1.64
C LEU A 215 -12.07 -16.41 -1.20
N GLN A 216 -10.94 -17.00 -1.54
CA GLN A 216 -9.60 -16.44 -1.25
C GLN A 216 -9.45 -15.01 -1.75
N LYS A 217 -9.92 -14.73 -2.98
CA LYS A 217 -9.87 -13.37 -3.54
C LYS A 217 -10.63 -12.36 -2.68
N LEU A 218 -11.82 -12.72 -2.17
CA LEU A 218 -12.63 -11.83 -1.34
C LEU A 218 -12.02 -11.62 0.05
N GLU A 219 -11.47 -12.68 0.65
CA GLU A 219 -10.75 -12.60 1.92
C GLU A 219 -9.54 -11.65 1.83
N LEU A 220 -8.72 -11.80 0.77
CA LEU A 220 -7.60 -10.91 0.51
C LEU A 220 -8.04 -9.45 0.25
N GLN A 221 -9.18 -9.25 -0.42
CA GLN A 221 -9.74 -7.92 -0.65
C GLN A 221 -10.30 -7.29 0.63
N LEU A 222 -10.86 -8.07 1.55
CA LEU A 222 -11.32 -7.59 2.85
C LEU A 222 -10.14 -7.15 3.69
N ASP A 223 -9.17 -8.02 3.90
CA ASP A 223 -7.95 -7.73 4.66
C ASP A 223 -7.18 -6.52 4.11
N LEU A 224 -7.04 -6.43 2.79
CA LEU A 224 -6.43 -5.27 2.16
C LEU A 224 -7.20 -3.97 2.47
N SER A 225 -8.53 -4.02 2.46
CA SER A 225 -9.36 -2.84 2.75
C SER A 225 -9.19 -2.37 4.20
N GLU A 226 -9.05 -3.31 5.13
CA GLU A 226 -8.81 -3.03 6.54
C GLU A 226 -7.42 -2.41 6.75
N LYS A 227 -6.39 -2.97 6.11
CA LYS A 227 -5.00 -2.49 6.22
C LYS A 227 -4.76 -1.13 5.54
N THR A 228 -5.52 -0.81 4.49
CA THR A 228 -5.31 0.40 3.69
C THR A 228 -6.31 1.52 3.98
N LYS A 229 -7.12 1.39 5.04
CA LYS A 229 -8.21 2.34 5.34
C LYS A 229 -7.74 3.80 5.40
N ASP A 230 -6.58 4.04 5.99
CA ASP A 230 -6.03 5.37 6.31
C ASP A 230 -5.06 5.91 5.26
N TYR A 231 -4.80 5.15 4.17
CA TYR A 231 -3.75 5.49 3.20
C TYR A 231 -4.24 5.50 1.76
N ALA A 232 -3.77 6.50 1.00
CA ALA A 232 -3.99 6.64 -0.45
C ALA A 232 -2.88 5.93 -1.23
N ILE A 233 -2.94 4.59 -1.31
CA ILE A 233 -1.90 3.77 -1.95
C ILE A 233 -1.68 4.08 -3.44
N GLY A 234 -2.71 4.55 -4.15
CA GLY A 234 -2.61 4.92 -5.57
C GLY A 234 -1.75 6.14 -5.83
N THR A 235 -1.63 7.06 -4.87
CA THR A 235 -0.78 8.26 -5.00
C THR A 235 0.69 7.88 -5.05
N SER A 236 1.15 7.01 -4.14
CA SER A 236 2.53 6.51 -4.13
C SER A 236 2.86 5.77 -5.42
N LEU A 237 1.99 4.86 -5.84
CA LEU A 237 2.18 4.07 -7.06
C LEU A 237 2.40 4.93 -8.30
N ARG A 238 1.57 5.96 -8.50
CA ARG A 238 1.64 6.80 -9.70
C ARG A 238 2.80 7.79 -9.71
N ASN A 239 3.22 8.28 -8.53
CA ASN A 239 4.12 9.43 -8.45
C ASN A 239 5.53 9.10 -7.98
N TYR A 240 5.72 7.99 -7.24
CA TYR A 240 6.95 7.75 -6.49
C TYR A 240 7.49 6.32 -6.57
N ILE A 241 6.84 5.42 -7.30
CA ILE A 241 7.33 4.05 -7.46
C ILE A 241 7.74 3.84 -8.91
N ASP A 242 8.98 3.38 -9.12
CA ASP A 242 9.44 2.97 -10.43
C ASP A 242 8.71 1.68 -10.83
N PRO A 243 7.98 1.65 -11.96
CA PRO A 243 7.19 0.49 -12.37
C PRO A 243 8.03 -0.76 -12.62
N ARG A 244 9.34 -0.63 -12.85
CA ARG A 244 10.27 -1.74 -13.07
C ARG A 244 10.49 -2.59 -11.81
N VAL A 245 10.02 -2.15 -10.66
CA VAL A 245 10.15 -2.89 -9.39
C VAL A 245 9.17 -4.05 -9.27
N PHE A 246 8.08 -4.04 -10.04
CA PHE A 246 7.08 -5.11 -10.12
C PHE A 246 7.39 -6.05 -11.27
#